data_2a030b6b0a1d9604e34867f1f0077df0
#
_entry.id   2a030b6b0a1d9604e34867f1f0077df0
#
_cell.length_a   1.000
_cell.length_b   1.000
_cell.length_c   1.000
_cell.angle_alpha   90.00
_cell.angle_beta   90.00
_cell.angle_gamma   90.00
#
_symmetry.space_group_name_H-M   'P 1'
#
loop_
_entity.id
_entity.type
_entity.pdbx_description
1 polymer ?
#
loop_
_entity_poly.entity_id
_entity_poly.type
_entity_poly.pdbx_seq_one_letter_code
_entity_poly.pdbx_strand_id
1 'polypeptide(L)'
;MTKTAEMVTAVVVPFPIARRLAFITKQVAHASLMNADAGVRYVQHQLDIQAEAMRRRGIDEDLVQRELRCMASAIRAAFAQRTARPGAKP
;
A
#
# COMPACT_ATOMS: atom_id res chain seq x y z
N MET A 1 9.21 2.80 30.35
CA MET A 1 9.86 1.99 29.51
C MET A 1 9.35 1.84 28.16
N THR A 2 10.26 1.96 27.30
CA THR A 2 9.98 1.91 25.92
C THR A 2 9.47 0.57 25.45
N LYS A 3 9.80 -0.46 26.19
CA LYS A 3 9.39 -1.76 25.82
C LYS A 3 7.90 -1.93 25.73
N THR A 4 7.18 -1.35 26.65
CA THR A 4 5.74 -1.44 26.67
C THR A 4 5.14 -0.79 25.45
N ALA A 5 5.66 0.37 25.11
CA ALA A 5 5.16 1.08 23.95
C ALA A 5 5.42 0.30 22.69
N GLU A 6 6.55 -0.34 22.60
CA GLU A 6 6.87 -1.12 21.43
C GLU A 6 5.93 -2.28 21.26
N MET A 7 5.62 -2.95 22.34
CA MET A 7 4.71 -4.06 22.28
C MET A 7 3.34 -3.66 21.82
N VAL A 8 2.86 -2.57 22.32
CA VAL A 8 1.55 -2.08 21.93
C VAL A 8 1.53 -1.77 20.45
N THR A 9 2.56 -1.13 19.98
CA THR A 9 2.65 -0.79 18.58
C THR A 9 2.67 -2.03 17.69
N ALA A 10 3.42 -3.01 18.10
CA ALA A 10 3.53 -4.23 17.31
C ALA A 10 2.19 -4.95 17.20
N VAL A 11 1.40 -4.86 18.23
CA VAL A 11 0.12 -5.55 18.24
C VAL A 11 -0.88 -4.91 17.29
N VAL A 12 -0.85 -3.58 17.18
CA VAL A 12 -1.87 -2.89 16.41
C VAL A 12 -1.53 -2.68 14.95
N VAL A 13 -0.29 -2.87 14.56
CA VAL A 13 0.07 -2.62 13.15
C VAL A 13 -0.17 -3.89 12.33
N PRO A 14 -1.16 -3.87 11.44
CA PRO A 14 -1.49 -5.06 10.65
C PRO A 14 -0.51 -5.29 9.51
N PHE A 15 0.23 -4.26 9.11
CA PHE A 15 1.10 -4.36 7.95
C PHE A 15 2.34 -3.52 8.23
N PRO A 16 3.50 -4.14 8.47
CA PRO A 16 4.72 -3.39 8.81
C PRO A 16 5.06 -2.36 7.75
N ILE A 17 5.58 -1.23 8.21
CA ILE A 17 5.88 -0.12 7.33
C ILE A 17 6.84 -0.50 6.20
N ALA A 18 7.88 -1.24 6.53
CA ALA A 18 8.85 -1.61 5.50
C ALA A 18 8.20 -2.45 4.41
N ARG A 19 7.33 -3.37 4.80
CA ARG A 19 6.64 -4.21 3.84
C ARG A 19 5.63 -3.39 3.04
N ARG A 20 4.99 -2.43 3.68
CA ARG A 20 4.05 -1.56 3.00
C ARG A 20 4.75 -0.73 1.91
N LEU A 21 5.90 -0.18 2.23
CA LEU A 21 6.66 0.61 1.27
C LEU A 21 7.10 -0.24 0.09
N ALA A 22 7.56 -1.45 0.37
CA ALA A 22 7.97 -2.35 -0.70
C ALA A 22 6.80 -2.70 -1.59
N PHE A 23 5.64 -2.93 -0.98
CA PHE A 23 4.44 -3.24 -1.75
C PHE A 23 4.07 -2.08 -2.66
N ILE A 24 4.04 -0.86 -2.12
CA ILE A 24 3.66 0.31 -2.89
C ILE A 24 4.61 0.51 -4.06
N THR A 25 5.90 0.44 -3.80
CA THR A 25 6.90 0.63 -4.85
C THR A 25 6.74 -0.40 -5.97
N LYS A 26 6.52 -1.64 -5.59
CA LYS A 26 6.36 -2.70 -6.56
C LYS A 26 5.11 -2.50 -7.41
N GLN A 27 3.99 -2.11 -6.78
CA GLN A 27 2.76 -1.95 -7.53
C GLN A 27 2.83 -0.76 -8.48
N VAL A 28 3.47 0.31 -8.05
CA VAL A 28 3.63 1.47 -8.93
C VAL A 28 4.50 1.11 -10.12
N ALA A 29 5.58 0.39 -9.88
CA ALA A 29 6.47 -0.01 -10.96
C ALA A 29 5.76 -0.88 -11.99
N HIS A 30 4.98 -1.86 -11.51
CA HIS A 30 4.28 -2.75 -12.41
C HIS A 30 3.18 -2.01 -13.18
N ALA A 31 2.38 -1.24 -12.47
CA ALA A 31 1.25 -0.56 -13.08
C ALA A 31 1.69 0.48 -14.10
N SER A 32 2.86 1.07 -13.88
CA SER A 32 3.33 2.10 -14.80
C SER A 32 3.73 1.55 -16.16
N LEU A 33 3.83 0.24 -16.28
CA LEU A 33 4.11 -0.39 -17.56
C LEU A 33 2.84 -0.71 -18.35
N MET A 34 1.71 -0.42 -17.77
CA MET A 34 0.42 -0.73 -18.36
C MET A 34 -0.30 0.54 -18.78
N ASN A 35 -1.30 0.41 -19.64
CA ASN A 35 -2.13 1.58 -19.92
C ASN A 35 -2.94 1.93 -18.67
N ALA A 36 -3.56 3.10 -18.67
CA ALA A 36 -4.21 3.61 -17.48
C ALA A 36 -5.27 2.68 -16.91
N ASP A 37 -6.15 2.17 -17.78
CA ASP A 37 -7.21 1.29 -17.31
C ASP A 37 -6.69 -0.01 -16.74
N ALA A 38 -5.74 -0.61 -17.45
CA ALA A 38 -5.16 -1.87 -16.98
C ALA A 38 -4.41 -1.67 -15.68
N GLY A 39 -3.72 -0.54 -15.55
CA GLY A 39 -2.99 -0.23 -14.34
C GLY A 39 -3.90 -0.10 -13.13
N VAL A 40 -5.05 0.56 -13.32
CA VAL A 40 -6.01 0.71 -12.23
C VAL A 40 -6.55 -0.65 -11.80
N ARG A 41 -6.91 -1.48 -12.76
CA ARG A 41 -7.43 -2.81 -12.44
C ARG A 41 -6.37 -3.66 -11.75
N TYR A 42 -5.12 -3.53 -12.18
CA TYR A 42 -4.03 -4.27 -11.58
C TYR A 42 -3.86 -3.88 -10.11
N VAL A 43 -3.82 -2.57 -9.84
CA VAL A 43 -3.64 -2.07 -8.49
C VAL A 43 -4.81 -2.53 -7.62
N GLN A 44 -6.03 -2.41 -8.13
CA GLN A 44 -7.21 -2.81 -7.36
C GLN A 44 -7.13 -4.28 -7.00
N HIS A 45 -6.73 -5.11 -7.95
CA HIS A 45 -6.61 -6.53 -7.70
C HIS A 45 -5.56 -6.82 -6.62
N GLN A 46 -4.44 -6.11 -6.66
CA GLN A 46 -3.41 -6.29 -5.65
C GLN A 46 -3.88 -5.88 -4.26
N LEU A 47 -4.66 -4.80 -4.19
CA LEU A 47 -5.22 -4.37 -2.92
C LEU A 47 -6.21 -5.40 -2.39
N ASP A 48 -7.00 -5.99 -3.28
CA ASP A 48 -7.94 -7.03 -2.87
C ASP A 48 -7.22 -8.23 -2.28
N ILE A 49 -6.09 -8.59 -2.87
CA ILE A 49 -5.28 -9.69 -2.35
C ILE A 49 -4.79 -9.36 -0.94
N GLN A 50 -4.35 -8.13 -0.74
CA GLN A 50 -3.89 -7.71 0.58
C GLN A 50 -5.02 -7.73 1.60
N ALA A 51 -6.20 -7.30 1.19
CA ALA A 51 -7.36 -7.30 2.07
C ALA A 51 -7.67 -8.72 2.53
N GLU A 52 -7.68 -9.65 1.58
CA GLU A 52 -7.97 -11.05 1.91
C GLU A 52 -6.93 -11.62 2.86
N ALA A 53 -5.67 -11.30 2.61
CA ALA A 53 -4.61 -11.79 3.48
C ALA A 53 -4.78 -11.29 4.91
N MET A 54 -5.13 -10.01 5.04
CA MET A 54 -5.35 -9.44 6.37
C MET A 54 -6.56 -10.07 7.07
N ARG A 55 -7.61 -10.29 6.32
CA ARG A 55 -8.81 -10.92 6.90
C ARG A 55 -8.52 -12.34 7.35
N ARG A 56 -7.74 -13.08 6.58
CA ARG A 56 -7.39 -14.44 6.98
C ARG A 56 -6.54 -14.46 8.24
N ARG A 57 -5.82 -13.38 8.50
CA ARG A 57 -5.04 -13.27 9.72
C ARG A 57 -5.89 -12.78 10.89
N GLY A 58 -7.16 -12.57 10.67
CA GLY A 58 -8.05 -12.16 11.74
C GLY A 58 -8.03 -10.68 12.07
N ILE A 59 -7.53 -9.86 11.17
CA ILE A 59 -7.48 -8.43 11.41
C ILE A 59 -8.86 -7.84 11.26
N ASP A 60 -9.22 -6.96 12.19
CA ASP A 60 -10.51 -6.32 12.21
C ASP A 60 -10.81 -5.59 10.91
N GLU A 61 -12.05 -5.70 10.44
CA GLU A 61 -12.42 -5.13 9.16
C GLU A 61 -12.18 -3.62 9.09
N ASP A 62 -12.40 -2.90 10.18
CA ASP A 62 -12.15 -1.46 10.18
C ASP A 62 -10.68 -1.17 9.91
N LEU A 63 -9.80 -1.97 10.48
CA LEU A 63 -8.38 -1.81 10.24
C LEU A 63 -8.01 -2.18 8.83
N VAL A 64 -8.63 -3.24 8.29
CA VAL A 64 -8.40 -3.63 6.92
C VAL A 64 -8.75 -2.48 5.98
N GLN A 65 -9.93 -1.89 6.18
CA GLN A 65 -10.37 -0.80 5.32
C GLN A 65 -9.47 0.42 5.43
N ARG A 66 -9.06 0.74 6.65
CA ARG A 66 -8.16 1.87 6.86
C ARG A 66 -6.84 1.65 6.16
N GLU A 67 -6.30 0.44 6.28
CA GLU A 67 -5.02 0.13 5.67
C GLU A 67 -5.11 0.19 4.15
N LEU A 68 -6.20 -0.31 3.60
CA LEU A 68 -6.39 -0.27 2.15
C LEU A 68 -6.46 1.17 1.64
N ARG A 69 -7.16 2.02 2.37
CA ARG A 69 -7.25 3.42 1.96
C ARG A 69 -5.90 4.09 2.02
N CYS A 70 -5.11 3.78 3.04
CA CYS A 70 -3.77 4.34 3.13
C CYS A 70 -2.89 3.90 1.98
N MET A 71 -2.94 2.61 1.66
CA MET A 71 -2.12 2.10 0.57
C MET A 71 -2.57 2.65 -0.77
N ALA A 72 -3.86 2.74 -0.99
CA ALA A 72 -4.38 3.28 -2.24
C ALA A 72 -3.97 4.75 -2.41
N SER A 73 -4.05 5.50 -1.33
CA SER A 73 -3.66 6.89 -1.35
C SER A 73 -2.18 7.05 -1.65
N ALA A 74 -1.35 6.21 -1.02
CA ALA A 74 0.08 6.27 -1.23
C ALA A 74 0.45 5.88 -2.66
N ILE A 75 -0.25 4.92 -3.23
CA ILE A 75 -0.01 4.52 -4.60
C ILE A 75 -0.35 5.66 -5.55
N ARG A 76 -1.48 6.33 -5.32
CA ARG A 76 -1.85 7.47 -6.15
C ARG A 76 -0.83 8.58 -6.06
N ALA A 77 -0.35 8.85 -4.84
CA ALA A 77 0.65 9.89 -4.65
C ALA A 77 1.96 9.53 -5.36
N ALA A 78 2.34 8.27 -5.31
CA ALA A 78 3.56 7.84 -5.97
C ALA A 78 3.45 7.97 -7.48
N PHE A 79 2.28 7.65 -8.03
CA PHE A 79 2.05 7.85 -9.46
C PHE A 79 2.14 9.32 -9.84
N ALA A 80 1.53 10.18 -9.03
CA ALA A 80 1.55 11.60 -9.30
C ALA A 80 2.98 12.12 -9.29
N GLN A 81 3.79 11.63 -8.38
CA GLN A 81 5.17 12.05 -8.32
C GLN A 81 5.96 11.60 -9.52
N ARG A 82 5.70 10.40 -9.99
CA ARG A 82 6.41 9.91 -11.16
C ARG A 82 6.09 10.75 -12.40
N THR A 83 4.83 11.09 -12.57
CA THR A 83 4.42 11.82 -13.76
C THR A 83 4.73 13.29 -13.68
N ALA A 84 4.76 13.86 -12.48
CA ALA A 84 5.00 15.28 -12.32
C ALA A 84 6.47 15.62 -12.13
N ARG A 85 7.33 14.63 -12.06
CA ARG A 85 8.72 14.86 -11.79
C ARG A 85 9.39 15.66 -12.88
N PRO A 86 9.88 16.83 -12.58
CA PRO A 86 10.49 17.66 -13.63
C PRO A 86 11.75 17.02 -14.18
N GLY A 87 12.49 16.40 -13.32
CA GLY A 87 13.73 15.77 -13.74
C GLY A 87 13.53 14.63 -14.69
N ALA A 88 12.34 14.10 -14.74
CA ALA A 88 12.04 13.00 -15.62
C ALA A 88 11.87 13.46 -17.04
N LYS A 89 11.67 14.73 -17.22
CA LYS A 89 11.51 15.21 -18.56
C LYS A 89 12.81 15.33 -19.24
N PRO A 90 12.87 14.99 -20.44
CA PRO A 90 14.11 15.10 -21.21
C PRO A 90 14.51 16.55 -21.41
#